data_a134fc9fbdf4ad259fdbfa05f760154e
#
_entry.id   a134fc9fbdf4ad259fdbfa05f760154e
#
_cell.length_a   1.000
_cell.length_b   1.000
_cell.length_c   1.000
_cell.angle_alpha   90.00
_cell.angle_beta   90.00
_cell.angle_gamma   90.00
#
_symmetry.space_group_name_H-M   'P 1'
#
loop_
_entity.id
_entity.type
_entity.pdbx_description
1 polymer ?
#
loop_
_entity_poly.entity_id
_entity_poly.type
_entity_poly.pdbx_seq_one_letter_code
_entity_poly.pdbx_strand_id
1 'polypeptide(L)'
;PMQMRSVYDYLKQGVDVVLFQVAYDQHGNLRLGPNVDFIEAALQSASVWIAELNRSFVAPFGSIPIDKGRIDYLFDSDRPLHQMSLPTLDPAATRIGELVSELIVDGSCIQTGIGAIPAAILSQLSDKNDLGMHGGLIDDAGRELIDLGVLSGKSKTIDNAKHVAGMALGTDKLYEWLAFQEDVVFRGADYTHEVSVISQIDDF
;
A
#
# COMPACT_ATOMS: atom_id res chain seq x y z
N PRO A 1 14.78 4.30 4.99
CA PRO A 1 13.58 5.12 4.76
C PRO A 1 13.91 6.58 4.50
N MET A 2 14.81 7.19 5.26
CA MET A 2 15.17 8.63 5.13
C MET A 2 15.77 9.08 3.78
N GLN A 3 16.06 8.14 2.87
CA GLN A 3 16.63 8.43 1.54
C GLN A 3 15.71 7.99 0.38
N MET A 4 14.45 7.70 0.66
CA MET A 4 13.49 7.27 -0.38
C MET A 4 13.37 8.31 -1.49
N ARG A 5 13.37 9.59 -1.14
CA ARG A 5 13.36 10.68 -2.12
C ARG A 5 14.56 10.63 -3.06
N SER A 6 15.76 10.37 -2.54
CA SER A 6 16.98 10.28 -3.36
C SER A 6 16.93 9.09 -4.33
N VAL A 7 16.37 7.95 -3.91
CA VAL A 7 16.16 6.80 -4.80
C VAL A 7 15.14 7.14 -5.89
N TYR A 8 14.07 7.80 -5.51
CA TYR A 8 13.02 8.23 -6.44
C TYR A 8 13.58 9.20 -7.49
N ASP A 9 14.34 10.21 -7.05
CA ASP A 9 14.96 11.19 -7.93
C ASP A 9 16.03 10.56 -8.84
N TYR A 10 16.76 9.54 -8.36
CA TYR A 10 17.71 8.77 -9.18
C TYR A 10 16.99 8.00 -10.29
N LEU A 11 15.89 7.31 -9.98
CA LEU A 11 15.10 6.57 -10.97
C LEU A 11 14.51 7.48 -12.04
N LYS A 12 14.14 8.71 -11.71
CA LYS A 12 13.67 9.72 -12.69
C LYS A 12 14.71 10.15 -13.70
N GLN A 13 15.99 9.85 -13.50
CA GLN A 13 17.08 10.35 -14.34
C GLN A 13 17.76 9.28 -15.21
N GLY A 14 17.49 8.00 -15.01
CA GLY A 14 18.35 6.97 -15.56
C GLY A 14 17.72 5.64 -15.95
N VAL A 15 16.41 5.55 -16.13
CA VAL A 15 15.74 4.32 -16.56
C VAL A 15 15.42 4.40 -18.05
N ASP A 16 16.03 3.53 -18.87
CA ASP A 16 15.73 3.45 -20.32
C ASP A 16 14.51 2.58 -20.59
N VAL A 17 14.39 1.46 -19.86
CA VAL A 17 13.33 0.46 -20.03
C VAL A 17 12.71 0.15 -18.67
N VAL A 18 11.39 0.18 -18.61
CA VAL A 18 10.65 -0.25 -17.42
C VAL A 18 9.80 -1.48 -17.72
N LEU A 19 9.90 -2.48 -16.84
CA LEU A 19 9.02 -3.63 -16.84
C LEU A 19 8.09 -3.54 -15.62
N PHE A 20 6.80 -3.63 -15.86
CA PHE A 20 5.81 -3.49 -14.78
C PHE A 20 4.55 -4.30 -15.04
N GLN A 21 3.80 -4.57 -13.97
CA GLN A 21 2.55 -5.31 -14.05
C GLN A 21 1.37 -4.35 -14.05
N VAL A 22 0.37 -4.65 -14.86
CA VAL A 22 -0.92 -3.96 -14.92
C VAL A 22 -2.07 -4.97 -14.88
N ALA A 23 -3.21 -4.51 -14.43
CA ALA A 23 -4.46 -5.24 -14.54
C ALA A 23 -5.63 -4.26 -14.76
N TYR A 24 -6.78 -4.78 -15.18
CA TYR A 24 -7.98 -3.97 -15.24
C TYR A 24 -8.63 -3.89 -13.86
N ASP A 25 -9.11 -2.69 -13.50
CA ASP A 25 -10.00 -2.52 -12.36
C ASP A 25 -11.43 -3.00 -12.70
N GLN A 26 -12.33 -2.97 -11.71
CA GLN A 26 -13.73 -3.39 -11.88
C GLN A 26 -14.51 -2.55 -12.91
N HIS A 27 -13.99 -1.38 -13.29
CA HIS A 27 -14.60 -0.48 -14.29
C HIS A 27 -13.95 -0.61 -15.68
N GLY A 28 -12.96 -1.50 -15.83
CA GLY A 28 -12.25 -1.72 -17.08
C GLY A 28 -11.13 -0.70 -17.35
N ASN A 29 -10.72 0.09 -16.37
CA ASN A 29 -9.55 0.97 -16.50
C ASN A 29 -8.28 0.20 -16.19
N LEU A 30 -7.24 0.46 -16.99
CA LEU A 30 -5.93 -0.15 -16.79
C LEU A 30 -5.20 0.57 -15.64
N ARG A 31 -4.71 -0.20 -14.66
CA ARG A 31 -4.00 0.33 -13.50
C ARG A 31 -2.76 -0.49 -13.19
N LEU A 32 -1.84 0.07 -12.40
CA LEU A 32 -0.82 -0.73 -11.73
C LEU A 32 -1.46 -1.76 -10.81
N GLY A 33 -0.73 -2.83 -10.51
CA GLY A 33 -1.12 -3.80 -9.50
C GLY A 33 -1.09 -3.20 -8.08
N PRO A 34 -1.15 -4.06 -7.05
CA PRO A 34 -1.16 -3.64 -5.65
C PRO A 34 0.23 -3.27 -5.11
N ASN A 35 1.16 -2.87 -5.96
CA ASN A 35 2.48 -2.35 -5.61
C ASN A 35 2.84 -1.22 -6.56
N VAL A 36 3.02 -0.01 -6.04
CA VAL A 36 3.34 1.17 -6.84
C VAL A 36 4.68 1.81 -6.44
N ASP A 37 5.13 1.63 -5.24
CA ASP A 37 6.36 2.15 -4.61
C ASP A 37 7.23 3.07 -5.49
N PHE A 38 8.11 2.50 -6.32
CA PHE A 38 9.05 3.22 -7.18
C PHE A 38 8.68 3.18 -8.68
N ILE A 39 7.64 2.46 -9.05
CA ILE A 39 7.28 2.24 -10.46
C ILE A 39 6.97 3.56 -11.17
N GLU A 40 6.24 4.46 -10.50
CA GLU A 40 5.90 5.77 -11.08
C GLU A 40 7.14 6.59 -11.43
N ALA A 41 8.18 6.56 -10.58
CA ALA A 41 9.45 7.23 -10.87
C ALA A 41 10.14 6.66 -12.12
N ALA A 42 10.14 5.35 -12.26
CA ALA A 42 10.69 4.68 -13.45
C ALA A 42 9.88 4.99 -14.71
N LEU A 43 8.55 4.99 -14.62
CA LEU A 43 7.66 5.33 -15.74
C LEU A 43 7.87 6.76 -16.25
N GLN A 44 8.23 7.71 -15.38
CA GLN A 44 8.46 9.10 -15.76
C GLN A 44 9.71 9.29 -16.63
N SER A 45 10.73 8.43 -16.50
CA SER A 45 11.99 8.55 -17.25
C SER A 45 12.15 7.54 -18.37
N ALA A 46 11.52 6.36 -18.25
CA ALA A 46 11.71 5.29 -19.21
C ALA A 46 11.19 5.64 -20.60
N SER A 47 12.04 5.38 -21.60
CA SER A 47 11.70 5.55 -23.01
C SER A 47 10.86 4.40 -23.55
N VAL A 48 11.04 3.19 -22.98
CA VAL A 48 10.33 1.97 -23.40
C VAL A 48 9.56 1.38 -22.22
N TRP A 49 8.26 1.17 -22.41
CA TRP A 49 7.37 0.58 -21.43
C TRP A 49 6.98 -0.84 -21.85
N ILE A 50 7.35 -1.81 -21.04
CA ILE A 50 6.99 -3.22 -21.22
C ILE A 50 6.05 -3.63 -20.08
N ALA A 51 4.78 -3.86 -20.40
CA ALA A 51 3.78 -4.17 -19.40
C ALA A 51 3.31 -5.63 -19.48
N GLU A 52 3.23 -6.29 -18.33
CA GLU A 52 2.54 -7.55 -18.12
C GLU A 52 1.08 -7.26 -17.78
N LEU A 53 0.15 -7.58 -18.67
CA LEU A 53 -1.29 -7.56 -18.35
C LEU A 53 -1.65 -8.85 -17.64
N ASN A 54 -1.71 -8.79 -16.33
CA ASN A 54 -2.08 -9.96 -15.52
C ASN A 54 -3.60 -10.03 -15.38
N ARG A 55 -4.18 -11.16 -15.81
CA ARG A 55 -5.62 -11.42 -15.79
C ARG A 55 -6.10 -12.21 -14.58
N SER A 56 -5.18 -12.60 -13.69
CA SER A 56 -5.51 -13.41 -12.51
C SER A 56 -6.11 -12.60 -11.36
N PHE A 57 -6.07 -11.27 -11.43
CA PHE A 57 -6.62 -10.41 -10.38
C PHE A 57 -7.26 -9.13 -10.97
N VAL A 58 -8.09 -8.49 -10.19
CA VAL A 58 -8.67 -7.17 -10.47
C VAL A 58 -7.81 -6.11 -9.77
N ALA A 59 -7.36 -5.11 -10.52
CA ALA A 59 -6.51 -4.06 -9.95
C ALA A 59 -7.25 -3.28 -8.86
N PRO A 60 -6.56 -2.90 -7.75
CA PRO A 60 -7.15 -2.03 -6.74
C PRO A 60 -7.64 -0.72 -7.36
N PHE A 61 -8.85 -0.29 -6.99
CA PHE A 61 -9.43 0.95 -7.50
C PHE A 61 -8.53 2.18 -7.20
N GLY A 62 -7.92 2.21 -6.03
CA GLY A 62 -7.02 3.30 -5.62
C GLY A 62 -5.59 3.19 -6.15
N SER A 63 -5.27 2.20 -7.01
CA SER A 63 -3.97 2.11 -7.66
C SER A 63 -3.83 3.10 -8.82
N ILE A 64 -2.59 3.32 -9.28
CA ILE A 64 -2.24 4.35 -10.27
C ILE A 64 -2.79 3.95 -11.65
N PRO A 65 -3.57 4.82 -12.31
CA PRO A 65 -4.06 4.56 -13.66
C PRO A 65 -2.92 4.62 -14.69
N ILE A 66 -2.98 3.74 -15.69
CA ILE A 66 -1.98 3.62 -16.75
C ILE A 66 -2.62 3.92 -18.09
N ASP A 67 -2.03 4.87 -18.83
CA ASP A 67 -2.41 5.12 -20.22
C ASP A 67 -1.92 3.98 -21.11
N LYS A 68 -2.85 3.17 -21.61
CA LYS A 68 -2.54 2.06 -22.50
C LYS A 68 -1.80 2.50 -23.77
N GLY A 69 -2.04 3.73 -24.23
CA GLY A 69 -1.38 4.30 -25.44
C GLY A 69 0.12 4.55 -25.26
N ARG A 70 0.62 4.55 -24.03
CA ARG A 70 2.04 4.72 -23.71
C ARG A 70 2.82 3.41 -23.62
N ILE A 71 2.12 2.27 -23.60
CA ILE A 71 2.76 0.94 -23.49
C ILE A 71 3.28 0.54 -24.86
N ASP A 72 4.60 0.33 -24.98
CA ASP A 72 5.23 -0.11 -26.22
C ASP A 72 5.05 -1.61 -26.45
N TYR A 73 5.15 -2.40 -25.40
CA TYR A 73 4.98 -3.85 -25.45
C TYR A 73 4.07 -4.32 -24.33
N LEU A 74 3.00 -5.03 -24.71
CA LEU A 74 2.03 -5.60 -23.80
C LEU A 74 1.96 -7.11 -24.02
N PHE A 75 2.11 -7.90 -22.96
CA PHE A 75 1.92 -9.35 -23.00
C PHE A 75 0.95 -9.81 -21.92
N ASP A 76 0.15 -10.81 -22.22
CA ASP A 76 -0.82 -11.37 -21.29
C ASP A 76 -0.17 -12.38 -20.34
N SER A 77 -0.67 -12.40 -19.11
CA SER A 77 -0.31 -13.33 -18.06
C SER A 77 -1.54 -13.65 -17.21
N ASP A 78 -1.53 -14.80 -16.56
CA ASP A 78 -2.57 -15.27 -15.63
C ASP A 78 -1.98 -15.82 -14.32
N ARG A 79 -0.72 -15.49 -14.02
CA ARG A 79 -0.04 -15.97 -12.82
C ARG A 79 -0.63 -15.32 -11.56
N PRO A 80 -0.83 -16.09 -10.48
CA PRO A 80 -1.35 -15.54 -9.23
C PRO A 80 -0.38 -14.49 -8.65
N LEU A 81 -0.94 -13.53 -7.91
CA LEU A 81 -0.14 -12.60 -7.14
C LEU A 81 0.65 -13.36 -6.06
N HIS A 82 1.80 -12.79 -5.68
CA HIS A 82 2.56 -13.33 -4.58
C HIS A 82 1.78 -13.18 -3.28
N GLN A 83 1.63 -14.28 -2.54
CA GLN A 83 0.94 -14.31 -1.26
C GLN A 83 1.93 -14.38 -0.10
N MET A 84 1.57 -13.78 1.00
CA MET A 84 2.27 -13.92 2.26
C MET A 84 1.37 -14.66 3.25
N SER A 85 1.90 -15.70 3.87
CA SER A 85 1.21 -16.37 4.96
C SER A 85 1.08 -15.45 6.17
N LEU A 86 -0.04 -15.55 6.87
CA LEU A 86 -0.21 -14.85 8.14
C LEU A 86 0.90 -15.26 9.12
N PRO A 87 1.55 -14.30 9.79
CA PRO A 87 2.63 -14.60 10.71
C PRO A 87 2.10 -15.35 11.95
N THR A 88 2.85 -16.33 12.41
CA THR A 88 2.59 -16.95 13.72
C THR A 88 3.07 -16.01 14.82
N LEU A 89 2.17 -15.63 15.71
CA LEU A 89 2.51 -14.77 16.84
C LEU A 89 3.05 -15.64 17.99
N ASP A 90 4.29 -15.41 18.37
CA ASP A 90 4.83 -15.98 19.59
C ASP A 90 4.47 -15.15 20.84
N PRO A 91 4.65 -15.66 22.06
CA PRO A 91 4.33 -14.93 23.28
C PRO A 91 5.06 -13.60 23.44
N ALA A 92 6.28 -13.48 22.92
CA ALA A 92 7.06 -12.23 22.98
C ALA A 92 6.48 -11.18 22.04
N ALA A 93 6.15 -11.55 20.79
CA ALA A 93 5.49 -10.66 19.83
C ALA A 93 4.13 -10.19 20.37
N THR A 94 3.33 -11.10 20.95
CA THR A 94 2.04 -10.77 21.57
C THR A 94 2.22 -9.76 22.69
N ARG A 95 3.19 -9.99 23.60
CA ARG A 95 3.45 -9.06 24.72
C ARG A 95 3.92 -7.68 24.23
N ILE A 96 4.73 -7.64 23.18
CA ILE A 96 5.13 -6.38 22.55
C ILE A 96 3.90 -5.67 21.95
N GLY A 97 3.02 -6.41 21.28
CA GLY A 97 1.77 -5.89 20.73
C GLY A 97 0.91 -5.22 21.79
N GLU A 98 0.69 -5.88 22.93
CA GLU A 98 -0.05 -5.35 24.08
C GLU A 98 0.56 -4.02 24.57
N LEU A 99 1.87 -4.01 24.82
CA LEU A 99 2.56 -2.82 25.36
C LEU A 99 2.55 -1.64 24.38
N VAL A 100 2.72 -1.90 23.09
CA VAL A 100 2.71 -0.85 22.07
C VAL A 100 1.30 -0.31 21.85
N SER A 101 0.27 -1.17 21.89
CA SER A 101 -1.12 -0.73 21.73
C SER A 101 -1.56 0.26 22.82
N GLU A 102 -1.00 0.18 24.02
CA GLU A 102 -1.25 1.15 25.11
C GLU A 102 -0.74 2.57 24.78
N LEU A 103 0.25 2.69 23.88
CA LEU A 103 0.81 3.97 23.45
C LEU A 103 0.01 4.61 22.30
N ILE A 104 -0.80 3.83 21.60
CA ILE A 104 -1.60 4.30 20.46
C ILE A 104 -2.93 4.81 21.02
N VAL A 105 -3.21 6.08 20.79
CA VAL A 105 -4.45 6.73 21.21
C VAL A 105 -5.45 6.82 20.07
N ASP A 106 -6.73 7.02 20.38
CA ASP A 106 -7.76 7.27 19.37
C ASP A 106 -7.37 8.46 18.48
N GLY A 107 -7.61 8.35 17.19
CA GLY A 107 -7.26 9.36 16.21
C GLY A 107 -5.82 9.30 15.70
N SER A 108 -4.92 8.53 16.32
CA SER A 108 -3.53 8.39 15.86
C SER A 108 -3.45 7.90 14.41
N CYS A 109 -2.49 8.42 13.65
CA CYS A 109 -2.15 7.89 12.34
C CYS A 109 -0.94 6.96 12.44
N ILE A 110 -1.08 5.73 11.96
CA ILE A 110 -0.07 4.69 12.11
C ILE A 110 0.59 4.31 10.78
N GLN A 111 1.86 3.94 10.86
CA GLN A 111 2.60 3.23 9.83
C GLN A 111 3.04 1.87 10.38
N THR A 112 2.84 0.84 9.60
CA THR A 112 3.23 -0.53 9.97
C THR A 112 4.23 -1.12 8.99
N GLY A 113 4.93 -2.15 9.42
CA GLY A 113 5.87 -2.93 8.60
C GLY A 113 5.43 -4.38 8.46
N ILE A 114 6.34 -5.22 7.97
CA ILE A 114 6.12 -6.66 7.74
C ILE A 114 6.64 -7.44 8.95
N GLY A 115 5.92 -8.48 9.36
CA GLY A 115 6.37 -9.48 10.32
C GLY A 115 5.45 -9.69 11.52
N ALA A 116 5.89 -10.54 12.45
CA ALA A 116 5.09 -10.94 13.60
C ALA A 116 4.80 -9.79 14.59
N ILE A 117 5.75 -8.88 14.81
CA ILE A 117 5.57 -7.75 15.74
C ILE A 117 4.53 -6.75 15.21
N PRO A 118 4.61 -6.23 13.96
CA PRO A 118 3.55 -5.38 13.41
C PRO A 118 2.17 -6.05 13.44
N ALA A 119 2.08 -7.32 13.05
CA ALA A 119 0.82 -8.06 13.10
C ALA A 119 0.27 -8.19 14.53
N ALA A 120 1.16 -8.44 15.51
CA ALA A 120 0.77 -8.50 16.92
C ALA A 120 0.24 -7.15 17.43
N ILE A 121 0.86 -6.04 17.02
CA ILE A 121 0.39 -4.68 17.37
C ILE A 121 -1.01 -4.45 16.78
N LEU A 122 -1.18 -4.66 15.47
CA LEU A 122 -2.46 -4.43 14.80
C LEU A 122 -3.59 -5.30 15.42
N SER A 123 -3.30 -6.53 15.84
CA SER A 123 -4.27 -7.42 16.48
C SER A 123 -4.79 -6.91 17.83
N GLN A 124 -4.10 -5.94 18.46
CA GLN A 124 -4.48 -5.35 19.74
C GLN A 124 -5.24 -4.01 19.62
N LEU A 125 -5.53 -3.56 18.38
CA LEU A 125 -6.11 -2.23 18.17
C LEU A 125 -7.63 -2.23 17.95
N SER A 126 -8.30 -3.37 18.12
CA SER A 126 -9.73 -3.51 17.82
C SER A 126 -10.66 -2.65 18.71
N ASP A 127 -10.17 -2.16 19.83
CA ASP A 127 -10.88 -1.29 20.78
C ASP A 127 -10.63 0.21 20.54
N LYS A 128 -9.75 0.56 19.58
CA LYS A 128 -9.44 1.94 19.24
C LYS A 128 -10.47 2.54 18.28
N ASN A 129 -10.47 3.86 18.19
CA ASN A 129 -11.40 4.61 17.34
C ASN A 129 -10.66 5.60 16.46
N ASP A 130 -11.17 5.76 15.21
CA ASP A 130 -10.75 6.77 14.25
C ASP A 130 -9.24 6.80 13.94
N LEU A 131 -8.57 5.64 14.00
CA LEU A 131 -7.18 5.56 13.60
C LEU A 131 -7.01 5.88 12.10
N GLY A 132 -5.88 6.49 11.75
CA GLY A 132 -5.43 6.69 10.37
C GLY A 132 -4.37 5.68 9.97
N MET A 133 -4.23 5.47 8.65
CA MET A 133 -3.15 4.68 8.07
C MET A 133 -2.44 5.49 6.99
N HIS A 134 -1.10 5.60 7.11
CA HIS A 134 -0.26 6.24 6.10
C HIS A 134 1.13 5.60 6.11
N GLY A 135 1.44 4.82 5.09
CA GLY A 135 2.72 4.11 5.07
C GLY A 135 2.98 3.32 3.80
N GLY A 136 3.99 2.46 3.84
CA GLY A 136 4.41 1.67 2.69
C GLY A 136 3.59 0.41 2.46
N LEU A 137 2.85 -0.08 3.47
CA LEU A 137 2.22 -1.40 3.39
C LEU A 137 0.79 -1.37 3.93
N ILE A 138 -0.10 -2.11 3.24
CA ILE A 138 -1.35 -2.62 3.78
C ILE A 138 -1.34 -4.15 3.71
N ASP A 139 -1.78 -4.80 4.78
CA ASP A 139 -1.86 -6.25 4.93
C ASP A 139 -3.25 -6.72 5.38
N ASP A 140 -3.43 -8.03 5.61
CA ASP A 140 -4.71 -8.59 6.08
C ASP A 140 -5.13 -8.02 7.44
N ALA A 141 -4.21 -7.71 8.35
CA ALA A 141 -4.54 -7.12 9.65
C ALA A 141 -5.02 -5.66 9.50
N GLY A 142 -4.38 -4.88 8.62
CA GLY A 142 -4.85 -3.54 8.27
C GLY A 142 -6.24 -3.58 7.64
N ARG A 143 -6.50 -4.52 6.72
CA ARG A 143 -7.83 -4.76 6.15
C ARG A 143 -8.88 -5.03 7.22
N GLU A 144 -8.59 -5.92 8.17
CA GLU A 144 -9.53 -6.24 9.25
C GLU A 144 -9.90 -5.04 10.10
N LEU A 145 -8.93 -4.18 10.43
CA LEU A 145 -9.19 -2.95 11.17
C LEU A 145 -10.01 -1.91 10.38
N ILE A 146 -9.86 -1.87 9.05
CA ILE A 146 -10.72 -1.05 8.18
C ILE A 146 -12.15 -1.60 8.18
N ASP A 147 -12.32 -2.90 7.99
CA ASP A 147 -13.63 -3.57 7.99
C ASP A 147 -14.37 -3.41 9.33
N LEU A 148 -13.63 -3.37 10.45
CA LEU A 148 -14.16 -3.09 11.78
C LEU A 148 -14.48 -1.60 12.02
N GLY A 149 -14.06 -0.71 11.12
CA GLY A 149 -14.23 0.74 11.26
C GLY A 149 -13.26 1.39 12.25
N VAL A 150 -12.28 0.65 12.78
CA VAL A 150 -11.21 1.14 13.66
C VAL A 150 -10.29 2.08 12.90
N LEU A 151 -9.83 1.66 11.71
CA LEU A 151 -9.14 2.50 10.75
C LEU A 151 -10.18 3.23 9.89
N SER A 152 -10.55 4.44 10.26
CA SER A 152 -11.49 5.29 9.50
C SER A 152 -10.79 6.39 8.72
N GLY A 153 -9.58 6.77 9.13
CA GLY A 153 -8.81 7.87 8.56
C GLY A 153 -9.42 9.26 8.75
N LYS A 154 -10.53 9.39 9.50
CA LYS A 154 -11.28 10.65 9.64
C LYS A 154 -10.51 11.72 10.40
N SER A 155 -9.62 11.31 11.31
CA SER A 155 -8.78 12.24 12.09
C SER A 155 -7.54 12.71 11.34
N LYS A 156 -7.22 12.16 10.15
CA LYS A 156 -6.04 12.55 9.38
C LYS A 156 -6.12 13.99 8.88
N THR A 157 -5.04 14.73 9.06
CA THR A 157 -4.88 16.11 8.60
C THR A 157 -4.81 16.20 7.08
N ILE A 158 -4.10 15.24 6.45
CA ILE A 158 -4.04 15.08 4.98
C ILE A 158 -4.61 13.72 4.59
N ASP A 159 -5.10 13.58 3.36
CA ASP A 159 -5.79 12.37 2.89
C ASP A 159 -6.90 11.91 3.86
N ASN A 160 -7.72 12.86 4.31
CA ASN A 160 -8.80 12.59 5.24
C ASN A 160 -9.72 11.48 4.72
N ALA A 161 -10.07 10.54 5.59
CA ALA A 161 -10.85 9.35 5.28
C ALA A 161 -10.24 8.47 4.17
N LYS A 162 -8.91 8.53 3.96
CA LYS A 162 -8.17 7.65 3.04
C LYS A 162 -7.07 6.89 3.77
N HIS A 163 -6.86 5.65 3.35
CA HIS A 163 -5.78 4.78 3.80
C HIS A 163 -4.69 4.78 2.74
N VAL A 164 -3.53 5.36 3.05
CA VAL A 164 -2.43 5.51 2.10
C VAL A 164 -1.44 4.37 2.25
N ALA A 165 -1.16 3.66 1.16
CA ALA A 165 -0.18 2.59 1.10
C ALA A 165 0.70 2.68 -0.16
N GLY A 166 1.91 2.15 -0.12
CA GLY A 166 2.79 1.97 -1.29
C GLY A 166 2.58 0.61 -1.95
N MET A 167 2.25 -0.39 -1.15
CA MET A 167 2.01 -1.76 -1.59
C MET A 167 1.00 -2.48 -0.70
N ALA A 168 0.40 -3.54 -1.24
CA ALA A 168 -0.33 -4.53 -0.48
C ALA A 168 0.41 -5.87 -0.52
N LEU A 169 0.48 -6.54 0.63
CA LEU A 169 1.08 -7.87 0.74
C LEU A 169 0.33 -8.70 1.78
N GLY A 170 -0.32 -9.76 1.34
CA GLY A 170 -1.12 -10.62 2.20
C GLY A 170 -1.68 -11.82 1.47
N THR A 171 -2.86 -12.26 1.85
CA THR A 171 -3.58 -13.37 1.26
C THR A 171 -4.41 -12.96 0.04
N ASP A 172 -4.95 -13.93 -0.71
CA ASP A 172 -5.90 -13.67 -1.80
C ASP A 172 -7.09 -12.82 -1.34
N LYS A 173 -7.55 -13.02 -0.11
CA LYS A 173 -8.66 -12.24 0.47
C LYS A 173 -8.37 -10.74 0.51
N LEU A 174 -7.13 -10.35 0.82
CA LEU A 174 -6.73 -8.95 0.79
C LEU A 174 -6.82 -8.39 -0.63
N TYR A 175 -6.31 -9.13 -1.63
CA TYR A 175 -6.30 -8.67 -3.02
C TYR A 175 -7.71 -8.58 -3.62
N GLU A 176 -8.57 -9.56 -3.34
CA GLU A 176 -9.97 -9.54 -3.73
C GLU A 176 -10.72 -8.36 -3.10
N TRP A 177 -10.50 -8.11 -1.82
CA TRP A 177 -11.10 -7.00 -1.09
C TRP A 177 -10.66 -5.64 -1.64
N LEU A 178 -9.36 -5.45 -1.92
CA LEU A 178 -8.79 -4.20 -2.45
C LEU A 178 -9.39 -3.77 -3.79
N ALA A 179 -9.85 -4.71 -4.61
CA ALA A 179 -10.49 -4.43 -5.88
C ALA A 179 -11.73 -3.51 -5.76
N PHE A 180 -12.37 -3.51 -4.58
CA PHE A 180 -13.63 -2.80 -4.32
C PHE A 180 -13.48 -1.66 -3.30
N GLN A 181 -12.26 -1.36 -2.82
CA GLN A 181 -12.03 -0.31 -1.83
C GLN A 181 -11.68 1.02 -2.51
N GLU A 182 -12.53 2.02 -2.31
CA GLU A 182 -12.31 3.36 -2.87
C GLU A 182 -11.51 4.27 -1.93
N ASP A 183 -11.42 3.91 -0.65
CA ASP A 183 -10.71 4.66 0.39
C ASP A 183 -9.27 4.19 0.61
N VAL A 184 -8.87 3.04 0.08
CA VAL A 184 -7.47 2.62 0.03
C VAL A 184 -6.81 3.17 -1.23
N VAL A 185 -5.82 4.05 -1.07
CA VAL A 185 -5.13 4.72 -2.17
C VAL A 185 -3.64 4.38 -2.17
N PHE A 186 -3.13 4.03 -3.34
CA PHE A 186 -1.72 3.70 -3.51
C PHE A 186 -0.93 4.91 -3.98
N ARG A 187 0.22 5.16 -3.35
CA ARG A 187 1.13 6.27 -3.63
C ARG A 187 2.57 5.80 -3.67
N GLY A 188 3.39 6.48 -4.45
CA GLY A 188 4.82 6.21 -4.52
C GLY A 188 5.56 6.42 -3.19
N ALA A 189 6.75 5.85 -3.10
CA ALA A 189 7.57 5.92 -1.89
C ALA A 189 8.01 7.36 -1.55
N ASP A 190 8.01 8.26 -2.52
CA ASP A 190 8.25 9.70 -2.35
C ASP A 190 7.06 10.44 -1.69
N TYR A 191 5.97 9.74 -1.44
CA TYR A 191 4.82 10.23 -0.68
C TYR A 191 4.65 9.46 0.63
N THR A 192 4.65 8.14 0.58
CA THR A 192 4.37 7.28 1.74
C THR A 192 5.47 7.32 2.81
N HIS A 193 6.71 7.63 2.42
CA HIS A 193 7.88 7.65 3.32
C HIS A 193 8.61 9.00 3.35
N GLU A 194 8.03 10.03 2.71
CA GLU A 194 8.65 11.34 2.65
C GLU A 194 8.38 12.11 3.95
N VAL A 195 9.45 12.55 4.61
CA VAL A 195 9.36 13.26 5.89
C VAL A 195 8.53 14.54 5.78
N SER A 196 8.65 15.28 4.67
CA SER A 196 7.87 16.49 4.44
C SER A 196 6.36 16.25 4.27
N VAL A 197 5.97 15.02 3.91
CA VAL A 197 4.56 14.59 3.86
C VAL A 197 4.11 14.12 5.24
N ILE A 198 4.87 13.20 5.84
CA ILE A 198 4.53 12.62 7.14
C ILE A 198 4.41 13.70 8.22
N SER A 199 5.29 14.72 8.20
CA SER A 199 5.25 15.83 9.17
C SER A 199 4.02 16.73 9.07
N GLN A 200 3.16 16.54 8.07
CA GLN A 200 1.87 17.22 7.94
C GLN A 200 0.71 16.45 8.58
N ILE A 201 0.98 15.25 9.04
CA ILE A 201 -0.02 14.39 9.70
C ILE A 201 0.11 14.60 11.20
N ASP A 202 -0.94 15.15 11.81
CA ASP A 202 -1.02 15.26 13.25
C ASP A 202 -1.16 13.85 13.86
N ASP A 203 -0.57 13.66 15.02
CA ASP A 203 -0.63 12.38 15.77
C ASP A 203 -0.15 11.16 14.97
N PHE A 204 0.94 11.36 14.17
CA PHE A 204 1.61 10.28 13.43
C PHE A 204 2.60 9.53 14.29
#